data_be511c8a6d2259be5848eb20e6ced11b
#
_entry.id   be511c8a6d2259be5848eb20e6ced11b
#
_cell.length_a   1.000
_cell.length_b   1.000
_cell.length_c   1.000
_cell.angle_alpha   90.00
_cell.angle_beta   90.00
_cell.angle_gamma   90.00
#
_symmetry.space_group_name_H-M   'P 1'
#
loop_
_entity.id
_entity.type
_entity.pdbx_description
1 polymer ?
#
loop_
_entity_poly.entity_id
_entity_poly.type
_entity_poly.pdbx_seq_one_letter_code
_entity_poly.pdbx_strand_id
1 'polypeptide(L)'
;MTQDQQVRRLMSLLKKGMPLSTAAPKAGMSEPTARKYRKLGRMPRELRKPHDWRTRPDPFAEVWPEIEAFLERDAGLQAKTVFEELQRRYPDRFPWGQMRTLQRRFRDWRALHGPEKEIFFPQVHSPGEQGQSDFTSMNALGVTIAGVPLKHLVYHFVLPYSNWEYASICYSESFESLSDGLQGGLWTLGAVPWAHRTDNLSAATHELIRTRGRGFTARYMELLAHYGMKPSKNNPGNAHENGDAEQAHFRFRDAVDQRMRLLGGRDFATIEEYRDFLRTIAHERNLSRTEKLQEELERMRPLPARRLDAFREVEATVARSSVVRILHNSYSVPSRLIGHRLKARIYADTVELSCRGQVVERLERIRGTDNHRIDYRHMVHSLVRKPGAFRRFVYREAMFPSVVFRKAYDALAEKSSKWADLEYLRILYLAATTLESRVEAALETLLAEEKVPEYDAVRCLADPAEVIAWPEVQIQQPDLTAYDQLIA
;
A
#
# COMPACT_ATOMS: atom_id res chain seq x y z
N MET A 1 -42.84 26.20 -20.74
CA MET A 1 -42.23 27.54 -20.84
C MET A 1 -41.70 27.76 -22.25
N THR A 2 -41.95 28.93 -22.86
CA THR A 2 -41.42 29.26 -24.20
C THR A 2 -39.91 29.43 -24.14
N GLN A 3 -39.20 28.80 -25.08
CA GLN A 3 -37.74 28.84 -25.15
C GLN A 3 -37.26 29.89 -26.17
N ASP A 4 -36.02 30.41 -26.00
CA ASP A 4 -35.42 31.36 -26.93
C ASP A 4 -35.39 30.85 -28.38
N GLN A 5 -35.14 29.55 -28.56
CA GLN A 5 -35.10 28.90 -29.85
C GLN A 5 -36.48 28.99 -30.58
N GLN A 6 -37.56 28.83 -29.86
CA GLN A 6 -38.91 28.93 -30.39
C GLN A 6 -39.21 30.36 -30.86
N VAL A 7 -38.80 31.36 -30.06
CA VAL A 7 -39.01 32.77 -30.44
C VAL A 7 -38.12 33.15 -31.64
N ARG A 8 -36.87 32.69 -31.70
CA ARG A 8 -36.02 32.91 -32.88
C ARG A 8 -36.61 32.29 -34.14
N ARG A 9 -37.17 31.07 -34.03
CA ARG A 9 -37.84 30.39 -35.15
C ARG A 9 -39.08 31.15 -35.60
N LEU A 10 -39.90 31.63 -34.64
CA LEU A 10 -41.05 32.48 -34.93
C LEU A 10 -40.65 33.72 -35.73
N MET A 11 -39.64 34.46 -35.24
CA MET A 11 -39.18 35.71 -35.90
C MET A 11 -38.63 35.46 -37.32
N SER A 12 -37.90 34.31 -37.49
CA SER A 12 -37.41 33.91 -38.81
C SER A 12 -38.56 33.62 -39.80
N LEU A 13 -39.61 32.92 -39.34
CA LEU A 13 -40.78 32.60 -40.18
C LEU A 13 -41.60 33.86 -40.54
N LEU A 14 -41.75 34.78 -39.60
CA LEU A 14 -42.41 36.08 -39.84
C LEU A 14 -41.63 36.94 -40.83
N LYS A 15 -40.28 36.98 -40.76
CA LYS A 15 -39.43 37.68 -41.72
C LYS A 15 -39.55 37.14 -43.16
N LYS A 16 -39.90 35.85 -43.30
CA LYS A 16 -40.15 35.18 -44.58
C LYS A 16 -41.58 35.42 -45.11
N GLY A 17 -42.33 36.35 -44.50
CA GLY A 17 -43.70 36.72 -44.93
C GLY A 17 -44.80 35.75 -44.50
N MET A 18 -44.52 34.79 -43.60
CA MET A 18 -45.50 33.83 -43.17
C MET A 18 -46.53 34.47 -42.21
N PRO A 19 -47.84 34.22 -42.38
CA PRO A 19 -48.85 34.72 -41.45
C PRO A 19 -48.66 34.23 -40.04
N LEU A 20 -49.00 35.05 -39.02
CA LEU A 20 -48.74 34.71 -37.61
C LEU A 20 -49.45 33.40 -37.18
N SER A 21 -50.66 33.18 -37.70
CA SER A 21 -51.48 31.99 -37.46
C SER A 21 -50.78 30.68 -37.90
N THR A 22 -49.93 30.76 -38.93
CA THR A 22 -49.18 29.62 -39.45
C THR A 22 -47.77 29.55 -38.83
N ALA A 23 -47.14 30.71 -38.57
CA ALA A 23 -45.82 30.79 -38.01
C ALA A 23 -45.76 30.35 -36.52
N ALA A 24 -46.80 30.63 -35.73
CA ALA A 24 -46.88 30.28 -34.32
C ALA A 24 -46.84 28.74 -34.07
N PRO A 25 -47.71 27.92 -34.67
CA PRO A 25 -47.65 26.48 -34.47
C PRO A 25 -46.37 25.86 -35.03
N LYS A 26 -45.84 26.36 -36.17
CA LYS A 26 -44.53 25.91 -36.71
C LYS A 26 -43.36 26.24 -35.78
N ALA A 27 -43.46 27.27 -34.96
CA ALA A 27 -42.51 27.62 -33.93
C ALA A 27 -42.78 26.89 -32.59
N GLY A 28 -43.78 26.02 -32.49
CA GLY A 28 -44.12 25.26 -31.30
C GLY A 28 -44.71 26.13 -30.17
N MET A 29 -45.52 27.15 -30.55
CA MET A 29 -46.20 28.01 -29.55
C MET A 29 -47.63 28.38 -30.01
N SER A 30 -48.47 28.80 -29.07
CA SER A 30 -49.78 29.28 -29.36
C SER A 30 -49.75 30.67 -30.01
N GLU A 31 -50.79 31.02 -30.82
CA GLU A 31 -50.82 32.31 -31.46
C GLU A 31 -50.86 33.52 -30.51
N PRO A 32 -51.52 33.49 -29.34
CA PRO A 32 -51.47 34.57 -28.37
C PRO A 32 -50.02 34.74 -27.84
N THR A 33 -49.28 33.62 -27.62
CA THR A 33 -47.88 33.65 -27.20
C THR A 33 -46.97 34.25 -28.29
N ALA A 34 -47.19 33.86 -29.54
CA ALA A 34 -46.46 34.41 -30.69
C ALA A 34 -46.73 35.93 -30.87
N ARG A 35 -47.99 36.38 -30.71
CA ARG A 35 -48.36 37.80 -30.76
C ARG A 35 -47.67 38.61 -29.65
N LYS A 36 -47.59 38.03 -28.43
CA LYS A 36 -46.85 38.63 -27.29
C LYS A 36 -45.37 38.83 -27.60
N TYR A 37 -44.66 37.80 -28.06
CA TYR A 37 -43.21 37.92 -28.35
C TYR A 37 -42.93 38.78 -29.59
N ARG A 38 -43.81 38.78 -30.60
CA ARG A 38 -43.73 39.72 -31.73
C ARG A 38 -43.81 41.18 -31.26
N LYS A 39 -44.73 41.48 -30.35
CA LYS A 39 -44.91 42.84 -29.79
C LYS A 39 -43.77 43.24 -28.89
N LEU A 40 -43.25 42.32 -28.07
CA LEU A 40 -42.16 42.61 -27.12
C LEU A 40 -40.78 42.74 -27.79
N GLY A 41 -40.55 42.07 -28.92
CA GLY A 41 -39.25 42.09 -29.62
C GLY A 41 -38.08 41.56 -28.83
N ARG A 42 -38.32 40.94 -27.66
CA ARG A 42 -37.31 40.45 -26.72
C ARG A 42 -37.40 38.94 -26.57
N MET A 43 -36.25 38.31 -26.28
CA MET A 43 -36.19 36.87 -26.05
C MET A 43 -36.68 36.48 -24.64
N PRO A 44 -37.22 35.28 -24.43
CA PRO A 44 -37.63 34.78 -23.12
C PRO A 44 -36.56 34.95 -22.03
N ARG A 45 -35.27 34.76 -22.37
CA ARG A 45 -34.15 34.93 -21.46
C ARG A 45 -34.01 36.36 -20.95
N GLU A 46 -34.25 37.35 -21.81
CA GLU A 46 -34.14 38.77 -21.48
C GLU A 46 -35.32 39.27 -20.61
N LEU A 47 -36.44 38.55 -20.65
CA LEU A 47 -37.64 38.83 -19.85
C LEU A 47 -37.64 38.14 -18.49
N ARG A 48 -36.68 37.25 -18.22
CA ARG A 48 -36.55 36.63 -16.90
C ARG A 48 -36.08 37.67 -15.90
N LYS A 49 -36.93 37.98 -14.93
CA LYS A 49 -36.50 38.76 -13.77
C LYS A 49 -35.46 37.96 -13.00
N PRO A 50 -34.40 38.59 -12.50
CA PRO A 50 -33.52 37.96 -11.55
C PRO A 50 -34.33 37.36 -10.41
N HIS A 51 -34.19 36.06 -10.17
CA HIS A 51 -34.91 35.41 -9.08
C HIS A 51 -34.08 35.61 -7.82
N ASP A 52 -34.57 36.45 -6.92
CA ASP A 52 -34.00 36.56 -5.59
C ASP A 52 -34.51 35.40 -4.75
N TRP A 53 -33.63 34.38 -4.54
CA TRP A 53 -33.96 33.22 -3.74
C TRP A 53 -33.96 33.49 -2.23
N ARG A 54 -33.58 34.69 -1.81
CA ARG A 54 -33.55 35.08 -0.40
C ARG A 54 -34.95 35.51 0.07
N THR A 55 -35.74 34.52 0.46
CA THR A 55 -37.08 34.76 1.07
C THR A 55 -37.00 34.98 2.58
N ARG A 56 -35.86 34.72 3.22
CA ARG A 56 -35.63 34.90 4.66
C ARG A 56 -34.59 35.99 4.92
N PRO A 57 -34.78 36.85 5.92
CA PRO A 57 -33.80 37.84 6.34
C PRO A 57 -32.51 37.11 6.76
N ASP A 58 -31.39 37.74 6.51
CA ASP A 58 -30.07 37.19 6.87
C ASP A 58 -29.90 37.32 8.39
N PRO A 59 -29.73 36.21 9.11
CA PRO A 59 -29.58 36.23 10.58
C PRO A 59 -28.31 36.95 11.09
N PHE A 60 -27.33 37.11 10.20
CA PHE A 60 -26.05 37.75 10.54
C PHE A 60 -25.96 39.22 10.08
N ALA A 61 -27.00 39.78 9.49
CA ALA A 61 -26.94 41.14 8.94
C ALA A 61 -26.48 42.19 9.96
N GLU A 62 -27.03 42.16 11.17
CA GLU A 62 -26.73 43.14 12.23
C GLU A 62 -25.33 42.97 12.83
N VAL A 63 -24.82 41.72 12.94
CA VAL A 63 -23.50 41.40 13.51
C VAL A 63 -22.43 41.30 12.43
N TRP A 64 -22.79 41.49 11.18
CA TRP A 64 -21.86 41.33 10.08
C TRP A 64 -20.66 42.29 10.14
N PRO A 65 -20.79 43.55 10.50
CA PRO A 65 -19.64 44.45 10.67
C PRO A 65 -18.63 43.95 11.70
N GLU A 66 -19.11 43.32 12.78
CA GLU A 66 -18.24 42.71 13.80
C GLU A 66 -17.51 41.51 13.22
N ILE A 67 -18.21 40.68 12.44
CA ILE A 67 -17.61 39.50 11.76
C ILE A 67 -16.56 39.94 10.75
N GLU A 68 -16.83 41.00 9.97
CA GLU A 68 -15.87 41.58 9.03
C GLU A 68 -14.60 42.06 9.73
N ALA A 69 -14.74 42.75 10.85
CA ALA A 69 -13.58 43.17 11.65
C ALA A 69 -12.73 41.99 12.14
N PHE A 70 -13.33 40.85 12.45
CA PHE A 70 -12.58 39.61 12.73
C PHE A 70 -11.82 39.11 11.51
N LEU A 71 -12.48 39.08 10.34
CA LEU A 71 -11.91 38.56 9.10
C LEU A 71 -10.84 39.49 8.50
N GLU A 72 -10.99 40.81 8.67
CA GLU A 72 -9.97 41.80 8.30
C GLU A 72 -8.72 41.67 9.17
N ARG A 73 -8.88 41.38 10.46
CA ARG A 73 -7.77 41.15 11.35
C ARG A 73 -7.04 39.84 11.06
N ASP A 74 -7.77 38.78 10.74
CA ASP A 74 -7.23 37.46 10.37
C ASP A 74 -8.20 36.72 9.42
N ALA A 75 -7.92 36.75 8.12
CA ALA A 75 -8.69 36.07 7.10
C ALA A 75 -8.64 34.53 7.23
N GLY A 76 -7.72 33.98 8.04
CA GLY A 76 -7.58 32.55 8.33
C GLY A 76 -8.63 32.01 9.31
N LEU A 77 -9.36 32.88 10.05
CA LEU A 77 -10.36 32.49 11.02
C LEU A 77 -11.43 31.58 10.39
N GLN A 78 -11.67 30.43 11.02
CA GLN A 78 -12.70 29.51 10.57
C GLN A 78 -14.10 30.00 10.92
N ALA A 79 -15.06 29.79 10.01
CA ALA A 79 -16.45 30.15 10.25
C ALA A 79 -17.04 29.51 11.53
N LYS A 80 -16.57 28.29 11.87
CA LYS A 80 -16.97 27.59 13.11
C LYS A 80 -16.52 28.35 14.35
N THR A 81 -15.28 28.76 14.40
CA THR A 81 -14.70 29.49 15.52
C THR A 81 -15.42 30.82 15.77
N VAL A 82 -15.71 31.56 14.68
CA VAL A 82 -16.45 32.82 14.78
C VAL A 82 -17.91 32.56 15.17
N PHE A 83 -18.51 31.48 14.69
CA PHE A 83 -19.88 31.12 15.09
C PHE A 83 -19.99 30.81 16.58
N GLU A 84 -19.06 30.03 17.12
CA GLU A 84 -18.97 29.72 18.56
C GLU A 84 -18.74 30.98 19.39
N GLU A 85 -17.92 31.92 18.90
CA GLU A 85 -17.72 33.21 19.55
C GLU A 85 -19.00 34.07 19.55
N LEU A 86 -19.76 34.07 18.44
CA LEU A 86 -21.06 34.75 18.37
C LEU A 86 -22.08 34.13 19.33
N GLN A 87 -22.11 32.80 19.45
CA GLN A 87 -22.98 32.13 20.42
C GLN A 87 -22.61 32.50 21.87
N ARG A 88 -21.30 32.66 22.16
CA ARG A 88 -20.84 33.10 23.45
C ARG A 88 -21.22 34.56 23.77
N ARG A 89 -21.12 35.47 22.78
CA ARG A 89 -21.44 36.91 22.94
C ARG A 89 -22.93 37.18 22.95
N TYR A 90 -23.68 36.39 22.20
CA TYR A 90 -25.12 36.54 22.03
C TYR A 90 -25.83 35.21 22.33
N PRO A 91 -25.99 34.84 23.59
CA PRO A 91 -26.66 33.61 23.99
C PRO A 91 -28.03 33.46 23.34
N ASP A 92 -28.37 32.27 22.89
CA ASP A 92 -29.64 31.87 22.28
C ASP A 92 -30.02 32.56 20.96
N ARG A 93 -29.17 33.46 20.41
CA ARG A 93 -29.49 34.20 19.19
C ARG A 93 -29.16 33.43 17.91
N PHE A 94 -28.12 32.58 17.92
CA PHE A 94 -27.60 31.89 16.74
C PHE A 94 -27.66 30.36 16.91
N PRO A 95 -28.78 29.70 16.54
CA PRO A 95 -28.89 28.24 16.59
C PRO A 95 -27.99 27.59 15.54
N TRP A 96 -27.46 26.40 15.84
CA TRP A 96 -26.52 25.64 14.95
C TRP A 96 -26.99 25.47 13.51
N GLY A 97 -28.29 25.44 13.25
CA GLY A 97 -28.86 25.37 11.91
C GLY A 97 -28.46 26.54 11.00
N GLN A 98 -28.01 27.67 11.57
CA GLN A 98 -27.55 28.85 10.83
C GLN A 98 -26.07 28.80 10.41
N MET A 99 -25.30 27.82 10.90
CA MET A 99 -23.87 27.66 10.63
C MET A 99 -23.57 27.64 9.12
N ARG A 100 -24.37 26.93 8.32
CA ARG A 100 -24.18 26.88 6.86
C ARG A 100 -24.39 28.25 6.19
N THR A 101 -25.22 29.10 6.77
CA THR A 101 -25.41 30.46 6.28
C THR A 101 -24.18 31.33 6.53
N LEU A 102 -23.58 31.21 7.71
CA LEU A 102 -22.31 31.89 8.01
C LEU A 102 -21.18 31.39 7.11
N GLN A 103 -21.04 30.08 6.93
CA GLN A 103 -20.03 29.50 6.04
C GLN A 103 -20.13 30.02 4.61
N ARG A 104 -21.34 30.19 4.07
CA ARG A 104 -21.55 30.79 2.75
C ARG A 104 -21.11 32.23 2.71
N ARG A 105 -21.45 33.03 3.72
CA ARG A 105 -21.02 34.44 3.80
C ARG A 105 -19.49 34.55 3.92
N PHE A 106 -18.84 33.70 4.70
CA PHE A 106 -17.38 33.63 4.78
C PHE A 106 -16.74 33.31 3.43
N ARG A 107 -17.32 32.37 2.69
CA ARG A 107 -16.83 32.04 1.34
C ARG A 107 -16.97 33.25 0.40
N ASP A 108 -18.13 33.93 0.44
CA ASP A 108 -18.41 35.07 -0.42
C ASP A 108 -17.51 36.25 -0.03
N TRP A 109 -17.32 36.54 1.26
CA TRP A 109 -16.40 37.57 1.73
C TRP A 109 -14.94 37.27 1.34
N ARG A 110 -14.49 36.01 1.51
CA ARG A 110 -13.16 35.60 1.09
C ARG A 110 -12.95 35.67 -0.42
N ALA A 111 -13.98 35.54 -1.21
CA ALA A 111 -13.91 35.69 -2.65
C ALA A 111 -13.69 37.17 -3.06
N LEU A 112 -14.17 38.13 -2.24
CA LEU A 112 -14.09 39.56 -2.51
C LEU A 112 -12.92 40.25 -1.82
N HIS A 113 -12.58 39.81 -0.60
CA HIS A 113 -11.66 40.52 0.30
C HIS A 113 -10.57 39.61 0.90
N GLY A 114 -10.66 38.30 0.66
CA GLY A 114 -9.69 37.34 1.23
C GLY A 114 -8.34 37.38 0.51
N PRO A 115 -7.32 36.74 1.07
CA PRO A 115 -6.03 36.62 0.43
C PRO A 115 -6.11 35.85 -0.88
N GLU A 116 -5.22 36.15 -1.79
CA GLU A 116 -5.07 35.40 -3.03
C GLU A 116 -4.82 33.92 -2.74
N LYS A 117 -5.42 33.08 -3.55
CA LYS A 117 -5.23 31.63 -3.46
C LYS A 117 -4.12 31.23 -4.40
N GLU A 118 -3.40 30.19 -4.00
CA GLU A 118 -2.43 29.57 -4.86
C GLU A 118 -3.09 29.05 -6.14
N ILE A 119 -2.49 29.40 -7.29
CA ILE A 119 -2.99 29.01 -8.61
C ILE A 119 -2.34 27.70 -9.01
N PHE A 120 -3.15 26.68 -9.27
CA PHE A 120 -2.69 25.45 -9.88
C PHE A 120 -2.57 25.62 -11.39
N PHE A 121 -1.35 25.41 -11.92
CA PHE A 121 -1.10 25.42 -13.35
C PHE A 121 -1.18 23.97 -13.87
N PRO A 122 -2.21 23.59 -14.65
CA PRO A 122 -2.29 22.27 -15.25
C PRO A 122 -1.07 22.01 -16.11
N GLN A 123 -0.38 20.90 -15.89
CA GLN A 123 0.79 20.49 -16.66
C GLN A 123 0.34 19.58 -17.81
N VAL A 124 0.99 19.73 -18.96
CA VAL A 124 0.81 18.85 -20.11
C VAL A 124 1.86 17.75 -20.02
N HIS A 125 1.41 16.52 -19.92
CA HIS A 125 2.29 15.36 -19.95
C HIS A 125 2.25 14.71 -21.32
N SER A 126 3.42 14.34 -21.86
CA SER A 126 3.53 13.59 -23.10
C SER A 126 3.41 12.09 -22.80
N PRO A 127 2.71 11.30 -23.65
CA PRO A 127 2.58 9.87 -23.44
C PRO A 127 3.94 9.16 -23.48
N GLY A 128 4.18 8.30 -22.50
CA GLY A 128 5.39 7.49 -22.37
C GLY A 128 6.65 8.23 -21.94
N GLU A 129 6.56 9.55 -21.74
CA GLU A 129 7.72 10.38 -21.42
C GLU A 129 8.26 10.11 -20.01
N GLN A 130 7.41 10.00 -19.02
CA GLN A 130 7.81 9.98 -17.62
C GLN A 130 6.97 9.05 -16.77
N GLY A 131 7.63 8.31 -15.87
CA GLY A 131 7.02 7.68 -14.70
C GLY A 131 7.41 8.44 -13.43
N GLN A 132 6.50 8.52 -12.49
CA GLN A 132 6.71 9.15 -11.18
C GLN A 132 6.52 8.13 -10.08
N SER A 133 7.34 8.19 -9.03
CA SER A 133 7.17 7.34 -7.87
C SER A 133 7.49 8.06 -6.56
N ASP A 134 6.82 7.60 -5.50
CA ASP A 134 7.03 8.05 -4.15
C ASP A 134 6.59 6.98 -3.15
N PHE A 135 6.92 7.19 -1.86
CA PHE A 135 6.49 6.34 -0.76
C PHE A 135 5.39 7.02 0.04
N THR A 136 4.31 6.30 0.30
CA THR A 136 3.22 6.81 1.12
C THR A 136 2.99 5.95 2.35
N SER A 137 2.83 6.58 3.53
CA SER A 137 2.55 5.86 4.76
C SER A 137 1.10 5.39 4.80
N MET A 138 0.92 4.10 5.08
CA MET A 138 -0.40 3.47 5.26
C MET A 138 -0.74 3.25 6.75
N ASN A 139 0.11 3.69 7.66
CA ASN A 139 -0.06 3.46 9.11
C ASN A 139 -1.38 4.02 9.66
N ALA A 140 -1.86 5.14 9.12
CA ALA A 140 -3.14 5.75 9.50
C ALA A 140 -4.36 4.86 9.18
N LEU A 141 -4.21 3.88 8.29
CA LEU A 141 -5.29 2.94 7.95
C LEU A 141 -5.50 1.86 9.02
N GLY A 142 -4.53 1.65 9.92
CA GLY A 142 -4.65 0.69 11.01
C GLY A 142 -4.79 -0.77 10.56
N VAL A 143 -4.06 -1.15 9.50
CA VAL A 143 -4.06 -2.52 8.98
C VAL A 143 -3.41 -3.47 9.97
N THR A 144 -4.01 -4.66 10.13
CA THR A 144 -3.47 -5.76 10.93
C THR A 144 -3.29 -7.01 10.08
N ILE A 145 -2.33 -7.87 10.45
CA ILE A 145 -2.14 -9.20 9.86
C ILE A 145 -2.27 -10.21 11.00
N ALA A 146 -3.26 -11.09 10.91
CA ALA A 146 -3.61 -12.05 11.97
C ALA A 146 -3.70 -11.35 13.35
N GLY A 147 -4.37 -10.18 13.42
CA GLY A 147 -4.55 -9.37 14.62
C GLY A 147 -3.33 -8.54 15.03
N VAL A 148 -2.17 -8.66 14.36
CA VAL A 148 -0.94 -7.92 14.67
C VAL A 148 -0.86 -6.65 13.82
N PRO A 149 -0.69 -5.44 14.43
CA PRO A 149 -0.59 -4.18 13.69
C PRO A 149 0.57 -4.16 12.69
N LEU A 150 0.27 -3.85 11.42
CA LEU A 150 1.25 -3.73 10.35
C LEU A 150 1.64 -2.28 10.14
N LYS A 151 2.85 -1.89 10.55
CA LYS A 151 3.44 -0.60 10.19
C LYS A 151 4.17 -0.72 8.86
N HIS A 152 3.69 -0.01 7.84
CA HIS A 152 4.26 -0.13 6.49
C HIS A 152 4.07 1.14 5.67
N LEU A 153 4.84 1.20 4.60
CA LEU A 153 4.71 2.14 3.51
C LEU A 153 4.19 1.41 2.26
N VAL A 154 3.69 2.14 1.31
CA VAL A 154 3.45 1.66 -0.04
C VAL A 154 4.33 2.47 -0.98
N TYR A 155 5.15 1.77 -1.77
CA TYR A 155 5.76 2.35 -2.96
C TYR A 155 4.68 2.47 -4.02
N HIS A 156 4.48 3.67 -4.54
CA HIS A 156 3.47 3.96 -5.54
C HIS A 156 4.12 4.57 -6.79
N PHE A 157 3.90 3.94 -7.93
CA PHE A 157 4.38 4.38 -9.23
C PHE A 157 3.21 4.78 -10.11
N VAL A 158 3.31 5.91 -10.78
CA VAL A 158 2.24 6.50 -11.61
C VAL A 158 2.82 6.99 -12.93
N LEU A 159 2.08 6.78 -14.01
CA LEU A 159 2.31 7.43 -15.30
C LEU A 159 1.45 8.70 -15.37
N PRO A 160 2.00 9.91 -15.41
CA PRO A 160 1.22 11.14 -15.31
C PRO A 160 0.24 11.37 -16.46
N TYR A 161 0.50 10.84 -17.66
CA TYR A 161 -0.38 11.00 -18.80
C TYR A 161 -1.64 10.13 -18.72
N SER A 162 -1.51 8.82 -18.49
CA SER A 162 -2.65 7.90 -18.39
C SER A 162 -3.22 7.82 -16.99
N ASN A 163 -2.46 8.21 -15.97
CA ASN A 163 -2.67 7.94 -14.55
C ASN A 163 -2.64 6.42 -14.23
N TRP A 164 -2.05 5.59 -15.10
CA TRP A 164 -1.81 4.19 -14.75
C TRP A 164 -0.93 4.11 -13.52
N GLU A 165 -1.27 3.20 -12.59
CA GLU A 165 -0.60 3.13 -11.31
C GLU A 165 -0.24 1.69 -10.91
N TYR A 166 0.85 1.57 -10.16
CA TYR A 166 1.31 0.35 -9.52
C TYR A 166 1.63 0.64 -8.05
N ALA A 167 1.28 -0.29 -7.18
CA ALA A 167 1.53 -0.17 -5.75
C ALA A 167 2.12 -1.47 -5.19
N SER A 168 3.12 -1.34 -4.32
CA SER A 168 3.72 -2.47 -3.60
C SER A 168 4.04 -2.11 -2.16
N ILE A 169 3.87 -3.08 -1.26
CA ILE A 169 4.19 -2.91 0.17
C ILE A 169 5.69 -2.81 0.34
N CYS A 170 6.12 -1.85 1.15
CA CYS A 170 7.50 -1.74 1.60
C CYS A 170 7.55 -1.25 3.07
N TYR A 171 8.72 -1.31 3.68
CA TYR A 171 8.86 -1.00 5.11
C TYR A 171 9.85 0.12 5.39
N SER A 172 10.49 0.62 4.36
CA SER A 172 11.45 1.73 4.44
C SER A 172 11.60 2.38 3.08
N GLU A 173 12.02 3.63 3.07
CA GLU A 173 12.40 4.39 1.87
C GLU A 173 13.84 4.08 1.44
N SER A 174 14.23 2.80 1.49
CA SER A 174 15.57 2.36 1.10
C SER A 174 15.70 2.21 -0.41
N PHE A 175 16.94 2.17 -0.91
CA PHE A 175 17.21 1.91 -2.32
C PHE A 175 16.67 0.53 -2.74
N GLU A 176 16.76 -0.47 -1.88
CA GLU A 176 16.24 -1.81 -2.13
C GLU A 176 14.71 -1.77 -2.36
N SER A 177 13.97 -1.02 -1.53
CA SER A 177 12.53 -0.83 -1.70
C SER A 177 12.18 -0.03 -2.96
N LEU A 178 12.95 1.03 -3.26
CA LEU A 178 12.79 1.82 -4.49
C LEU A 178 13.03 0.95 -5.73
N SER A 179 14.11 0.18 -5.74
CA SER A 179 14.47 -0.67 -6.87
C SER A 179 13.46 -1.79 -7.08
N ASP A 180 13.02 -2.46 -6.01
CA ASP A 180 12.02 -3.52 -6.10
C ASP A 180 10.66 -2.97 -6.59
N GLY A 181 10.23 -1.85 -6.03
CA GLY A 181 8.99 -1.20 -6.42
C GLY A 181 8.99 -0.72 -7.87
N LEU A 182 10.06 -0.02 -8.30
CA LEU A 182 10.18 0.46 -9.67
C LEU A 182 10.21 -0.70 -10.67
N GLN A 183 11.03 -1.70 -10.43
CA GLN A 183 11.12 -2.89 -11.26
C GLN A 183 9.78 -3.64 -11.29
N GLY A 184 9.13 -3.80 -10.13
CA GLY A 184 7.79 -4.38 -10.05
C GLY A 184 6.77 -3.65 -10.91
N GLY A 185 6.76 -2.32 -10.86
CA GLY A 185 5.90 -1.46 -11.68
C GLY A 185 6.18 -1.60 -13.17
N LEU A 186 7.44 -1.49 -13.59
CA LEU A 186 7.83 -1.62 -15.00
C LEU A 186 7.51 -2.99 -15.58
N TRP A 187 7.74 -4.06 -14.83
CA TRP A 187 7.45 -5.43 -15.29
C TRP A 187 5.94 -5.74 -15.30
N THR A 188 5.16 -5.10 -14.43
CA THR A 188 3.70 -5.19 -14.47
C THR A 188 3.13 -4.39 -15.64
N LEU A 189 3.74 -3.24 -15.94
CA LEU A 189 3.39 -2.41 -17.11
C LEU A 189 3.75 -3.08 -18.45
N GLY A 190 4.87 -3.81 -18.49
CA GLY A 190 5.40 -4.42 -19.70
C GLY A 190 6.26 -3.49 -20.57
N ALA A 191 6.55 -2.28 -20.13
CA ALA A 191 7.27 -1.25 -20.87
C ALA A 191 8.04 -0.30 -19.95
N VAL A 192 8.91 0.55 -20.55
CA VAL A 192 9.79 1.47 -19.83
C VAL A 192 9.59 2.90 -20.33
N PRO A 193 9.18 3.87 -19.49
CA PRO A 193 9.11 5.28 -19.83
C PRO A 193 10.51 5.88 -20.06
N TRP A 194 10.60 7.03 -20.73
CA TRP A 194 11.87 7.66 -21.05
C TRP A 194 12.58 8.26 -19.83
N ALA A 195 11.84 8.70 -18.85
CA ALA A 195 12.38 9.28 -17.62
C ALA A 195 11.68 8.71 -16.39
N HIS A 196 12.38 8.71 -15.27
CA HIS A 196 11.81 8.42 -13.96
C HIS A 196 12.02 9.62 -13.04
N ARG A 197 10.92 10.13 -12.50
CA ARG A 197 10.90 11.18 -11.50
C ARG A 197 10.63 10.58 -10.12
N THR A 198 11.43 10.96 -9.16
CA THR A 198 11.19 10.66 -7.75
C THR A 198 11.34 11.94 -6.95
N ASP A 199 10.65 12.03 -5.84
CA ASP A 199 10.87 13.11 -4.89
C ASP A 199 12.30 13.04 -4.32
N ASN A 200 12.71 14.02 -3.53
CA ASN A 200 14.04 14.11 -2.92
C ASN A 200 14.32 13.00 -1.88
N LEU A 201 14.09 11.75 -2.27
CA LEU A 201 14.31 10.58 -1.43
C LEU A 201 15.81 10.34 -1.23
N SER A 202 16.22 10.07 0.01
CA SER A 202 17.61 9.70 0.34
C SER A 202 18.09 8.44 -0.39
N ALA A 203 17.15 7.56 -0.76
CA ALA A 203 17.42 6.36 -1.56
C ALA A 203 17.91 6.67 -2.98
N ALA A 204 17.42 7.76 -3.58
CA ALA A 204 17.75 8.18 -4.94
C ALA A 204 18.70 9.38 -4.98
N THR A 205 18.70 10.22 -3.96
CA THR A 205 19.46 11.50 -3.94
C THR A 205 20.33 11.63 -2.70
N HIS A 206 21.39 12.45 -2.80
CA HIS A 206 22.24 12.85 -1.68
C HIS A 206 22.52 14.36 -1.74
N GLU A 207 22.79 14.98 -0.60
CA GLU A 207 23.17 16.39 -0.54
C GLU A 207 24.57 16.61 -1.10
N LEU A 208 24.71 17.60 -1.97
CA LEU A 208 26.00 18.04 -2.49
C LEU A 208 26.55 19.16 -1.60
N ILE A 209 27.59 18.88 -0.85
CA ILE A 209 28.21 19.79 0.15
C ILE A 209 28.64 21.14 -0.48
N ARG A 210 29.07 21.14 -1.74
CA ARG A 210 29.60 22.35 -2.42
C ARG A 210 28.58 23.24 -3.12
N THR A 211 27.41 22.72 -3.50
CA THR A 211 26.47 23.44 -4.40
C THR A 211 25.08 23.66 -3.80
N ARG A 212 24.86 23.32 -2.53
CA ARG A 212 23.52 23.30 -1.87
C ARG A 212 22.43 22.55 -2.68
N GLY A 213 22.84 21.69 -3.61
CA GLY A 213 21.95 20.87 -4.42
C GLY A 213 21.96 19.40 -3.97
N ARG A 214 20.98 18.61 -4.43
CA ARG A 214 20.97 17.17 -4.27
C ARG A 214 21.38 16.50 -5.57
N GLY A 215 22.37 15.57 -5.53
CA GLY A 215 22.76 14.69 -6.62
C GLY A 215 22.04 13.34 -6.53
N PHE A 216 22.04 12.60 -7.63
CA PHE A 216 21.55 11.22 -7.64
C PHE A 216 22.62 10.26 -7.09
N THR A 217 22.19 9.22 -6.37
CA THR A 217 23.10 8.17 -5.89
C THR A 217 23.59 7.30 -7.05
N ALA A 218 24.82 6.77 -6.96
CA ALA A 218 25.38 5.90 -8.00
C ALA A 218 24.49 4.68 -8.28
N ARG A 219 23.94 4.08 -7.23
CA ARG A 219 23.04 2.91 -7.34
C ARG A 219 21.74 3.24 -8.08
N TYR A 220 21.16 4.41 -7.85
CA TYR A 220 19.98 4.86 -8.57
C TYR A 220 20.29 5.13 -10.04
N MET A 221 21.43 5.74 -10.33
CA MET A 221 21.88 5.96 -11.71
C MET A 221 22.14 4.64 -12.45
N GLU A 222 22.70 3.64 -11.78
CA GLU A 222 22.88 2.29 -12.32
C GLU A 222 21.54 1.62 -12.64
N LEU A 223 20.55 1.72 -11.71
CA LEU A 223 19.21 1.23 -11.93
C LEU A 223 18.57 1.87 -13.16
N LEU A 224 18.62 3.19 -13.28
CA LEU A 224 18.05 3.90 -14.42
C LEU A 224 18.78 3.57 -15.72
N ALA A 225 20.12 3.46 -15.69
CA ALA A 225 20.92 3.08 -16.86
C ALA A 225 20.56 1.68 -17.37
N HIS A 226 20.32 0.71 -16.46
CA HIS A 226 19.89 -0.64 -16.80
C HIS A 226 18.58 -0.64 -17.62
N TYR A 227 17.62 0.23 -17.25
CA TYR A 227 16.38 0.42 -17.98
C TYR A 227 16.47 1.50 -19.08
N GLY A 228 17.61 2.16 -19.21
CA GLY A 228 17.85 3.24 -20.15
C GLY A 228 17.03 4.51 -19.85
N MET A 229 16.51 4.70 -18.65
CA MET A 229 15.76 5.89 -18.24
C MET A 229 16.65 7.07 -17.88
N LYS A 230 16.13 8.28 -18.09
CA LYS A 230 16.78 9.51 -17.60
C LYS A 230 16.28 9.83 -16.20
N PRO A 231 17.16 10.26 -15.27
CA PRO A 231 16.71 10.72 -13.96
C PRO A 231 16.03 12.08 -14.08
N SER A 232 14.96 12.27 -13.35
CA SER A 232 14.32 13.57 -13.14
C SER A 232 14.08 13.76 -11.64
N LYS A 233 14.24 14.97 -11.16
CA LYS A 233 13.96 15.34 -9.77
C LYS A 233 13.15 16.62 -9.72
N ASN A 234 12.42 16.82 -8.63
CA ASN A 234 11.76 18.08 -8.37
C ASN A 234 12.80 19.15 -7.98
N ASN A 235 12.58 20.38 -8.43
CA ASN A 235 13.39 21.48 -7.95
C ASN A 235 13.04 21.78 -6.48
N PRO A 236 14.04 21.96 -5.60
CA PRO A 236 13.78 22.31 -4.21
C PRO A 236 12.93 23.59 -4.12
N GLY A 237 11.81 23.53 -3.42
CA GLY A 237 10.89 24.67 -3.26
C GLY A 237 9.73 24.74 -4.25
N ASN A 238 9.71 23.90 -5.30
CA ASN A 238 8.61 23.83 -6.26
C ASN A 238 7.70 22.61 -5.94
N ALA A 239 6.90 22.73 -4.90
CA ALA A 239 5.93 21.70 -4.50
C ALA A 239 4.94 21.35 -5.65
N HIS A 240 4.73 22.27 -6.59
CA HIS A 240 3.78 22.09 -7.71
C HIS A 240 4.23 21.09 -8.78
N GLU A 241 5.51 20.74 -8.84
CA GLU A 241 6.03 19.82 -9.85
C GLU A 241 5.63 18.36 -9.60
N ASN A 242 5.15 18.03 -8.38
CA ASN A 242 4.74 16.68 -7.97
C ASN A 242 3.24 16.55 -7.66
N GLY A 243 2.44 17.59 -7.93
CA GLY A 243 1.03 17.64 -7.56
C GLY A 243 0.19 16.48 -8.09
N ASP A 244 0.50 15.95 -9.28
CA ASP A 244 -0.20 14.80 -9.84
C ASP A 244 0.12 13.50 -9.08
N ALA A 245 1.39 13.31 -8.68
CA ALA A 245 1.78 12.16 -7.87
C ALA A 245 1.16 12.23 -6.47
N GLU A 246 1.25 13.38 -5.79
CA GLU A 246 0.63 13.58 -4.47
C GLU A 246 -0.88 13.34 -4.49
N GLN A 247 -1.57 13.84 -5.52
CA GLN A 247 -3.00 13.61 -5.70
C GLN A 247 -3.31 12.14 -6.00
N ALA A 248 -2.48 11.46 -6.80
CA ALA A 248 -2.63 10.03 -7.08
C ALA A 248 -2.44 9.20 -5.80
N HIS A 249 -1.44 9.52 -4.96
CA HIS A 249 -1.22 8.89 -3.65
C HIS A 249 -2.42 9.05 -2.72
N PHE A 250 -2.94 10.27 -2.62
CA PHE A 250 -4.13 10.53 -1.81
C PHE A 250 -5.33 9.70 -2.28
N ARG A 251 -5.61 9.72 -3.59
CA ARG A 251 -6.72 8.98 -4.20
C ARG A 251 -6.57 7.47 -4.06
N PHE A 252 -5.34 6.94 -4.15
CA PHE A 252 -5.08 5.53 -3.95
C PHE A 252 -5.32 5.12 -2.50
N ARG A 253 -4.76 5.87 -1.54
CA ARG A 253 -4.97 5.62 -0.11
C ARG A 253 -6.45 5.71 0.29
N ASP A 254 -7.18 6.69 -0.23
CA ASP A 254 -8.63 6.82 -0.01
C ASP A 254 -9.38 5.62 -0.60
N ALA A 255 -9.07 5.17 -1.80
CA ALA A 255 -9.67 3.98 -2.41
C ALA A 255 -9.44 2.72 -1.57
N VAL A 256 -8.22 2.54 -1.03
CA VAL A 256 -7.88 1.45 -0.11
C VAL A 256 -8.73 1.53 1.15
N ASP A 257 -8.83 2.70 1.80
CA ASP A 257 -9.65 2.91 3.00
C ASP A 257 -11.13 2.62 2.74
N GLN A 258 -11.70 3.15 1.64
CA GLN A 258 -13.09 2.92 1.27
C GLN A 258 -13.38 1.44 1.01
N ARG A 259 -12.47 0.73 0.35
CA ARG A 259 -12.63 -0.71 0.11
C ARG A 259 -12.57 -1.52 1.41
N MET A 260 -11.67 -1.19 2.35
CA MET A 260 -11.64 -1.81 3.68
C MET A 260 -12.93 -1.55 4.47
N ARG A 261 -13.48 -0.34 4.40
CA ARG A 261 -14.78 -0.02 5.01
C ARG A 261 -15.92 -0.87 4.44
N LEU A 262 -15.92 -1.11 3.14
CA LEU A 262 -16.90 -2.00 2.48
C LEU A 262 -16.75 -3.46 2.93
N LEU A 263 -15.52 -3.94 3.16
CA LEU A 263 -15.25 -5.27 3.69
C LEU A 263 -15.61 -5.41 5.18
N GLY A 264 -15.80 -4.29 5.88
CA GLY A 264 -16.13 -4.28 7.32
C GLY A 264 -14.97 -4.61 8.23
N GLY A 265 -13.72 -4.69 7.71
CA GLY A 265 -12.53 -5.06 8.49
C GLY A 265 -11.24 -4.49 7.91
N ARG A 266 -10.17 -4.55 8.72
CA ARG A 266 -8.82 -4.11 8.38
C ARG A 266 -7.78 -5.17 8.71
N ASP A 267 -8.25 -6.38 9.09
CA ASP A 267 -7.42 -7.52 9.41
C ASP A 267 -7.37 -8.48 8.23
N PHE A 268 -6.18 -8.92 7.88
CA PHE A 268 -5.91 -9.90 6.83
C PHE A 268 -5.23 -11.11 7.45
N ALA A 269 -5.52 -12.30 6.95
CA ALA A 269 -4.90 -13.50 7.49
C ALA A 269 -3.39 -13.56 7.21
N THR A 270 -2.96 -13.06 6.04
CA THR A 270 -1.56 -13.05 5.62
C THR A 270 -1.18 -11.74 4.94
N ILE A 271 0.12 -11.48 4.87
CA ILE A 271 0.66 -10.33 4.13
C ILE A 271 0.41 -10.45 2.63
N GLU A 272 0.38 -11.67 2.10
CA GLU A 272 0.09 -11.96 0.70
C GLU A 272 -1.35 -11.59 0.35
N GLU A 273 -2.31 -11.91 1.21
CA GLU A 273 -3.71 -11.52 1.04
C GLU A 273 -3.85 -9.98 0.98
N TYR A 274 -3.18 -9.27 1.88
CA TYR A 274 -3.15 -7.80 1.83
C TYR A 274 -2.45 -7.27 0.58
N ARG A 275 -1.39 -7.91 0.12
CA ARG A 275 -0.69 -7.58 -1.13
C ARG A 275 -1.61 -7.72 -2.34
N ASP A 276 -2.34 -8.81 -2.42
CA ASP A 276 -3.30 -9.06 -3.50
C ASP A 276 -4.50 -8.11 -3.45
N PHE A 277 -4.94 -7.74 -2.25
CA PHE A 277 -5.95 -6.72 -2.06
C PHE A 277 -5.51 -5.36 -2.65
N LEU A 278 -4.29 -4.90 -2.38
CA LEU A 278 -3.75 -3.66 -2.96
C LEU A 278 -3.60 -3.75 -4.49
N ARG A 279 -3.14 -4.90 -5.00
CA ARG A 279 -3.02 -5.16 -6.45
C ARG A 279 -4.38 -5.11 -7.14
N THR A 280 -5.39 -5.69 -6.53
CA THR A 280 -6.77 -5.69 -7.05
C THR A 280 -7.29 -4.26 -7.17
N ILE A 281 -7.11 -3.41 -6.17
CA ILE A 281 -7.53 -2.01 -6.21
C ILE A 281 -6.80 -1.25 -7.32
N ALA A 282 -5.48 -1.40 -7.42
CA ALA A 282 -4.70 -0.75 -8.49
C ALA A 282 -5.17 -1.24 -9.88
N HIS A 283 -5.40 -2.54 -10.04
CA HIS A 283 -5.89 -3.12 -11.30
C HIS A 283 -7.26 -2.57 -11.69
N GLU A 284 -8.23 -2.59 -10.79
CA GLU A 284 -9.58 -2.06 -11.04
C GLU A 284 -9.55 -0.58 -11.45
N ARG A 285 -8.71 0.22 -10.80
CA ARG A 285 -8.52 1.63 -11.14
C ARG A 285 -7.87 1.82 -12.50
N ASN A 286 -6.97 0.93 -12.89
CA ASN A 286 -6.31 0.96 -14.20
C ASN A 286 -7.23 0.58 -15.35
N LEU A 287 -8.31 -0.19 -15.14
CA LEU A 287 -9.26 -0.58 -16.19
C LEU A 287 -9.86 0.64 -16.93
N SER A 288 -10.14 1.72 -16.21
CA SER A 288 -10.68 2.95 -16.82
C SER A 288 -9.66 3.80 -17.58
N ARG A 289 -8.39 3.39 -17.59
CA ARG A 289 -7.25 4.15 -18.14
C ARG A 289 -6.65 3.50 -19.39
N THR A 290 -7.27 2.43 -19.88
CA THR A 290 -6.75 1.55 -20.93
C THR A 290 -6.44 2.29 -22.23
N GLU A 291 -7.31 3.19 -22.69
CA GLU A 291 -7.11 3.94 -23.93
C GLU A 291 -5.84 4.79 -23.89
N LYS A 292 -5.70 5.63 -22.86
CA LYS A 292 -4.51 6.47 -22.69
C LYS A 292 -3.24 5.65 -22.42
N LEU A 293 -3.38 4.55 -21.69
CA LEU A 293 -2.26 3.63 -21.46
C LEU A 293 -1.73 3.06 -22.78
N GLN A 294 -2.61 2.70 -23.71
CA GLN A 294 -2.21 2.16 -25.01
C GLN A 294 -1.38 3.19 -25.80
N GLU A 295 -1.79 4.46 -25.80
CA GLU A 295 -1.01 5.55 -26.41
C GLU A 295 0.38 5.73 -25.78
N GLU A 296 0.50 5.48 -24.46
CA GLU A 296 1.79 5.53 -23.76
C GLU A 296 2.68 4.35 -24.14
N LEU A 297 2.12 3.13 -24.16
CA LEU A 297 2.87 1.91 -24.46
C LEU A 297 3.49 1.94 -25.86
N GLU A 298 2.82 2.53 -26.84
CA GLU A 298 3.34 2.70 -28.21
C GLU A 298 4.61 3.58 -28.27
N ARG A 299 4.81 4.46 -27.29
CA ARG A 299 5.93 5.41 -27.23
C ARG A 299 7.00 5.02 -26.23
N MET A 300 6.73 4.02 -25.40
CA MET A 300 7.67 3.50 -24.42
C MET A 300 8.68 2.55 -25.06
N ARG A 301 9.70 2.24 -24.28
CA ARG A 301 10.73 1.29 -24.67
C ARG A 301 10.41 -0.11 -24.15
N PRO A 302 10.93 -1.16 -24.80
CA PRO A 302 10.79 -2.51 -24.30
C PRO A 302 11.56 -2.70 -22.98
N LEU A 303 11.12 -3.67 -22.20
CA LEU A 303 11.84 -4.11 -21.00
C LEU A 303 13.20 -4.73 -21.38
N PRO A 304 14.23 -4.63 -20.50
CA PRO A 304 15.46 -5.41 -20.66
C PRO A 304 15.18 -6.91 -20.46
N ALA A 305 16.12 -7.76 -20.90
CA ALA A 305 15.97 -9.21 -20.81
C ALA A 305 15.80 -9.76 -19.38
N ARG A 306 16.28 -9.03 -18.37
CA ARG A 306 16.20 -9.41 -16.96
C ARG A 306 16.10 -8.19 -16.06
N ARG A 307 15.60 -8.39 -14.84
CA ARG A 307 15.66 -7.37 -13.78
C ARG A 307 17.09 -7.13 -13.35
N LEU A 308 17.36 -5.91 -12.89
CA LEU A 308 18.61 -5.62 -12.19
C LEU A 308 18.58 -6.31 -10.82
N ASP A 309 19.65 -7.04 -10.52
CA ASP A 309 19.81 -7.67 -9.19
C ASP A 309 20.27 -6.60 -8.18
N ALA A 310 19.30 -5.93 -7.57
CA ALA A 310 19.52 -4.80 -6.68
C ALA A 310 19.55 -5.25 -5.22
N PHE A 311 20.74 -5.37 -4.67
CA PHE A 311 20.99 -5.71 -3.27
C PHE A 311 22.03 -4.78 -2.63
N ARG A 312 22.05 -4.73 -1.32
CA ARG A 312 23.15 -4.17 -0.53
C ARG A 312 24.02 -5.32 -0.04
N GLU A 313 25.31 -5.31 -0.37
CA GLU A 313 26.26 -6.31 0.15
C GLU A 313 26.95 -5.78 1.40
N VAL A 314 26.98 -6.59 2.44
CA VAL A 314 27.76 -6.36 3.67
C VAL A 314 28.47 -7.64 4.07
N GLU A 315 29.62 -7.50 4.71
CA GLU A 315 30.34 -8.64 5.29
C GLU A 315 30.11 -8.69 6.81
N ALA A 316 29.87 -9.88 7.33
CA ALA A 316 29.68 -10.10 8.75
C ALA A 316 30.32 -11.42 9.20
N THR A 317 30.90 -11.45 10.40
CA THR A 317 31.52 -12.65 10.96
C THR A 317 30.53 -13.37 11.87
N VAL A 318 30.48 -14.70 11.75
CA VAL A 318 29.60 -15.54 12.59
C VAL A 318 30.21 -15.64 13.99
N ALA A 319 29.43 -15.23 14.97
CA ALA A 319 29.83 -15.30 16.38
C ALA A 319 29.84 -16.73 16.91
N ARG A 320 30.50 -16.95 18.06
CA ARG A 320 30.55 -18.26 18.76
C ARG A 320 29.15 -18.78 19.19
N SER A 321 28.17 -17.91 19.23
CA SER A 321 26.76 -18.24 19.48
C SER A 321 26.01 -18.74 18.25
N SER A 322 26.68 -19.00 17.11
CA SER A 322 26.06 -19.39 15.83
C SER A 322 25.11 -18.34 15.28
N VAL A 323 25.41 -17.07 15.55
CA VAL A 323 24.60 -15.91 15.13
C VAL A 323 25.47 -14.95 14.34
N VAL A 324 24.94 -14.39 13.29
CA VAL A 324 25.53 -13.29 12.51
C VAL A 324 24.69 -12.04 12.68
N ARG A 325 25.36 -10.89 12.91
CA ARG A 325 24.68 -9.59 13.00
C ARG A 325 24.77 -8.88 11.66
N ILE A 326 23.59 -8.60 11.07
CA ILE A 326 23.45 -7.92 9.79
C ILE A 326 22.64 -6.66 10.01
N LEU A 327 23.22 -5.52 9.64
CA LEU A 327 22.70 -4.21 10.04
C LEU A 327 22.58 -4.18 11.59
N HIS A 328 21.38 -4.07 12.10
CA HIS A 328 21.11 -3.99 13.54
C HIS A 328 20.39 -5.24 14.09
N ASN A 329 20.22 -6.28 13.25
CA ASN A 329 19.46 -7.49 13.60
C ASN A 329 20.34 -8.73 13.59
N SER A 330 19.92 -9.75 14.34
CA SER A 330 20.66 -11.00 14.56
C SER A 330 19.97 -12.16 13.85
N TYR A 331 20.72 -12.96 13.12
CA TYR A 331 20.23 -14.14 12.40
C TYR A 331 21.06 -15.37 12.82
N SER A 332 20.39 -16.47 13.13
CA SER A 332 21.10 -17.72 13.37
C SER A 332 21.53 -18.36 12.05
N VAL A 333 22.66 -19.03 12.08
CA VAL A 333 23.21 -19.76 10.95
C VAL A 333 23.76 -21.12 11.43
N PRO A 334 23.94 -22.11 10.54
CA PRO A 334 24.54 -23.39 10.92
C PRO A 334 25.85 -23.24 11.67
N SER A 335 26.01 -23.96 12.77
CA SER A 335 27.15 -23.82 13.69
C SER A 335 28.51 -24.13 13.05
N ARG A 336 28.55 -24.89 11.95
CA ARG A 336 29.77 -25.12 11.16
C ARG A 336 30.38 -23.83 10.58
N LEU A 337 29.61 -22.75 10.53
CA LEU A 337 30.03 -21.44 10.02
C LEU A 337 30.64 -20.54 11.10
N ILE A 338 30.67 -20.95 12.35
CA ILE A 338 31.26 -20.17 13.45
C ILE A 338 32.69 -19.74 13.10
N GLY A 339 33.00 -18.47 13.28
CA GLY A 339 34.29 -17.86 12.96
C GLY A 339 34.50 -17.52 11.49
N HIS A 340 33.62 -17.97 10.58
CA HIS A 340 33.72 -17.60 9.17
C HIS A 340 33.13 -16.23 8.92
N ARG A 341 33.67 -15.53 7.91
CA ARG A 341 33.13 -14.29 7.36
C ARG A 341 32.17 -14.64 6.23
N LEU A 342 30.95 -14.17 6.36
CA LEU A 342 29.89 -14.33 5.37
C LEU A 342 29.68 -13.03 4.62
N LYS A 343 29.34 -13.12 3.34
CA LYS A 343 28.78 -12.02 2.55
C LYS A 343 27.27 -12.11 2.63
N ALA A 344 26.64 -11.03 3.07
CA ALA A 344 25.18 -10.88 3.15
C ALA A 344 24.70 -9.95 2.04
N ARG A 345 23.88 -10.47 1.15
CA ARG A 345 23.13 -9.68 0.17
C ARG A 345 21.75 -9.39 0.74
N ILE A 346 21.49 -8.11 0.91
CA ILE A 346 20.27 -7.60 1.55
C ILE A 346 19.36 -7.04 0.47
N TYR A 347 18.26 -7.73 0.25
CA TYR A 347 17.16 -7.31 -0.65
C TYR A 347 16.07 -6.57 0.12
N ALA A 348 14.99 -6.22 -0.56
CA ALA A 348 13.83 -5.57 0.06
C ALA A 348 13.24 -6.42 1.19
N ASP A 349 12.97 -7.71 0.94
CA ASP A 349 12.29 -8.62 1.87
C ASP A 349 13.14 -9.81 2.33
N THR A 350 14.33 -10.03 1.75
CA THR A 350 15.17 -11.19 2.05
C THR A 350 16.60 -10.82 2.33
N VAL A 351 17.29 -11.68 3.05
CA VAL A 351 18.73 -11.66 3.27
C VAL A 351 19.31 -12.98 2.79
N GLU A 352 20.22 -12.92 1.85
CA GLU A 352 20.96 -14.08 1.34
C GLU A 352 22.38 -14.08 1.92
N LEU A 353 22.73 -15.15 2.58
CA LEU A 353 24.07 -15.33 3.18
C LEU A 353 24.89 -16.29 2.33
N SER A 354 26.10 -15.88 1.98
CA SER A 354 27.02 -16.70 1.21
C SER A 354 28.39 -16.83 1.90
N CYS A 355 28.98 -18.03 1.77
CA CYS A 355 30.30 -18.32 2.21
C CYS A 355 31.14 -18.82 1.02
N ARG A 356 32.28 -18.18 0.72
CA ARG A 356 33.12 -18.53 -0.42
C ARG A 356 32.38 -18.66 -1.76
N GLY A 357 31.40 -17.81 -1.98
CA GLY A 357 30.62 -17.78 -3.23
C GLY A 357 29.41 -18.74 -3.27
N GLN A 358 29.25 -19.60 -2.28
CA GLN A 358 28.10 -20.49 -2.17
C GLN A 358 27.08 -19.92 -1.20
N VAL A 359 25.81 -19.89 -1.62
CA VAL A 359 24.69 -19.50 -0.75
C VAL A 359 24.51 -20.58 0.31
N VAL A 360 24.56 -20.17 1.58
CA VAL A 360 24.43 -21.06 2.74
C VAL A 360 23.07 -20.92 3.43
N GLU A 361 22.48 -19.73 3.37
CA GLU A 361 21.16 -19.45 3.95
C GLU A 361 20.46 -18.36 3.15
N ARG A 362 19.15 -18.50 3.07
CA ARG A 362 18.24 -17.45 2.53
C ARG A 362 17.13 -17.23 3.54
N LEU A 363 17.10 -16.05 4.12
CA LEU A 363 16.26 -15.71 5.27
C LEU A 363 15.35 -14.52 4.94
N GLU A 364 14.18 -14.51 5.53
CA GLU A 364 13.35 -13.32 5.49
C GLU A 364 13.99 -12.19 6.30
N ARG A 365 14.00 -10.99 5.75
CA ARG A 365 14.60 -9.81 6.38
C ARG A 365 13.80 -9.34 7.58
N ILE A 366 14.44 -9.28 8.75
CA ILE A 366 13.85 -8.70 9.95
C ILE A 366 13.84 -7.18 9.85
N ARG A 367 12.76 -6.56 10.33
CA ARG A 367 12.59 -5.12 10.39
C ARG A 367 12.92 -4.57 11.77
N GLY A 368 13.21 -3.27 11.84
CA GLY A 368 13.57 -2.59 13.08
C GLY A 368 15.02 -2.84 13.48
N THR A 369 15.32 -2.64 14.77
CA THR A 369 16.66 -2.76 15.35
C THR A 369 16.62 -3.71 16.54
N ASP A 370 17.73 -4.40 16.77
CA ASP A 370 17.94 -5.32 17.89
C ASP A 370 16.97 -6.50 17.97
N ASN A 371 16.30 -6.80 16.86
CA ASN A 371 15.47 -7.98 16.71
C ASN A 371 16.32 -9.19 16.30
N HIS A 372 15.78 -10.39 16.47
CA HIS A 372 16.46 -11.62 16.12
C HIS A 372 15.55 -12.61 15.42
N ARG A 373 16.10 -13.40 14.51
CA ARG A 373 15.49 -14.58 13.90
C ARG A 373 16.40 -15.77 14.16
N ILE A 374 15.96 -16.65 15.01
CA ILE A 374 16.70 -17.82 15.46
C ILE A 374 15.97 -19.06 15.00
N ASP A 375 16.64 -19.87 14.18
CA ASP A 375 16.22 -21.24 13.91
C ASP A 375 16.88 -22.14 14.96
N TYR A 376 16.08 -22.81 15.78
CA TYR A 376 16.53 -23.70 16.83
C TYR A 376 17.39 -24.85 16.30
N ARG A 377 17.16 -25.26 15.03
CA ARG A 377 17.92 -26.34 14.37
C ARG A 377 19.41 -26.05 14.30
N HIS A 378 19.80 -24.78 14.24
CA HIS A 378 21.20 -24.38 14.21
C HIS A 378 21.95 -24.59 15.55
N MET A 379 21.23 -24.72 16.67
CA MET A 379 21.77 -24.64 18.02
C MET A 379 21.44 -25.85 18.89
N VAL A 380 20.30 -26.51 18.64
CA VAL A 380 19.75 -27.55 19.53
C VAL A 380 20.71 -28.68 19.81
N HIS A 381 21.51 -29.14 18.82
CA HIS A 381 22.49 -30.20 18.99
C HIS A 381 23.59 -29.84 20.01
N SER A 382 23.92 -28.57 20.17
CA SER A 382 24.87 -28.07 21.17
C SER A 382 24.21 -27.89 22.53
N LEU A 383 22.91 -27.46 22.56
CA LEU A 383 22.17 -27.30 23.80
C LEU A 383 21.87 -28.64 24.48
N VAL A 384 21.54 -29.68 23.71
CA VAL A 384 21.36 -31.05 24.28
C VAL A 384 22.60 -31.53 25.05
N ARG A 385 23.81 -31.17 24.59
CA ARG A 385 25.07 -31.50 25.30
C ARG A 385 25.32 -30.62 26.52
N LYS A 386 24.63 -29.45 26.61
CA LYS A 386 24.81 -28.48 27.69
C LYS A 386 23.44 -27.95 28.19
N PRO A 387 22.58 -28.83 28.68
CA PRO A 387 21.19 -28.46 28.99
C PRO A 387 21.06 -27.34 30.03
N GLY A 388 22.03 -27.27 30.97
CA GLY A 388 22.06 -26.19 31.98
C GLY A 388 22.23 -24.78 31.41
N ALA A 389 22.65 -24.64 30.13
CA ALA A 389 22.73 -23.34 29.46
C ALA A 389 21.35 -22.84 29.00
N PHE A 390 20.39 -23.72 28.79
CA PHE A 390 19.08 -23.40 28.19
C PHE A 390 18.30 -22.40 29.02
N ARG A 391 18.27 -22.57 30.34
CA ARG A 391 17.47 -21.72 31.26
C ARG A 391 17.84 -20.24 31.19
N ARG A 392 19.09 -19.92 30.90
CA ARG A 392 19.64 -18.54 30.81
C ARG A 392 20.03 -18.16 29.39
N PHE A 393 19.59 -18.93 28.39
CA PHE A 393 19.91 -18.63 26.99
C PHE A 393 19.16 -17.37 26.53
N VAL A 394 19.89 -16.43 25.94
CA VAL A 394 19.33 -15.12 25.52
C VAL A 394 18.18 -15.29 24.52
N TYR A 395 18.28 -16.31 23.64
CA TYR A 395 17.26 -16.60 22.63
C TYR A 395 16.34 -17.76 23.01
N ARG A 396 16.14 -17.98 24.30
CA ARG A 396 15.35 -19.12 24.80
C ARG A 396 13.93 -19.11 24.23
N GLU A 397 13.28 -17.94 24.17
CA GLU A 397 11.91 -17.84 23.66
C GLU A 397 11.80 -18.23 22.17
N ALA A 398 12.85 -18.03 21.40
CA ALA A 398 12.92 -18.47 20.01
C ALA A 398 13.17 -19.99 19.85
N MET A 399 13.42 -20.71 20.97
CA MET A 399 13.53 -22.16 20.98
C MET A 399 12.17 -22.89 21.10
N PHE A 400 11.07 -22.17 21.09
CA PHE A 400 9.74 -22.73 21.08
C PHE A 400 9.13 -22.52 19.69
N PRO A 401 9.14 -23.53 18.78
CA PRO A 401 8.64 -23.38 17.41
C PRO A 401 7.14 -23.00 17.35
N SER A 402 6.37 -23.52 18.31
CA SER A 402 4.95 -23.24 18.43
C SER A 402 4.48 -23.18 19.88
N VAL A 403 3.24 -22.76 20.07
CA VAL A 403 2.57 -22.74 21.40
C VAL A 403 2.51 -24.15 22.01
N VAL A 404 2.40 -25.20 21.18
CA VAL A 404 2.36 -26.59 21.62
C VAL A 404 3.66 -26.99 22.30
N PHE A 405 4.80 -26.65 21.67
CA PHE A 405 6.12 -26.87 22.26
C PHE A 405 6.31 -26.10 23.58
N ARG A 406 5.76 -24.89 23.67
CA ARG A 406 5.79 -24.14 24.93
C ARG A 406 5.00 -24.80 26.01
N LYS A 407 3.75 -25.22 25.74
CA LYS A 407 2.91 -25.95 26.70
C LYS A 407 3.56 -27.26 27.15
N ALA A 408 4.21 -27.98 26.22
CA ALA A 408 4.96 -29.18 26.53
C ALA A 408 6.12 -28.91 27.52
N TYR A 409 6.86 -27.85 27.30
CA TYR A 409 7.92 -27.45 28.26
C TYR A 409 7.36 -27.08 29.62
N ASP A 410 6.25 -26.35 29.67
CA ASP A 410 5.63 -25.91 30.93
C ASP A 410 5.13 -27.15 31.72
N ALA A 411 4.48 -28.14 31.07
CA ALA A 411 4.07 -29.40 31.67
C ALA A 411 5.27 -30.25 32.22
N LEU A 412 6.37 -30.28 31.46
CA LEU A 412 7.62 -30.92 31.94
C LEU A 412 8.21 -30.19 33.15
N ALA A 413 8.15 -28.87 33.17
CA ALA A 413 8.69 -28.04 34.26
C ALA A 413 7.85 -28.16 35.56
N GLU A 414 6.53 -28.32 35.43
CA GLU A 414 5.63 -28.58 36.56
C GLU A 414 5.92 -29.98 37.20
N LYS A 415 6.19 -31.00 36.38
CA LYS A 415 6.54 -32.33 36.91
C LYS A 415 7.90 -32.35 37.58
N SER A 416 8.92 -31.75 36.93
CA SER A 416 10.30 -31.71 37.45
C SER A 416 11.11 -30.61 36.81
N SER A 417 11.30 -29.51 37.54
CA SER A 417 12.13 -28.38 37.05
C SER A 417 13.60 -28.75 36.81
N LYS A 418 14.08 -29.87 37.38
CA LYS A 418 15.48 -30.31 37.25
C LYS A 418 15.77 -31.00 35.90
N TRP A 419 14.78 -31.72 35.37
CA TRP A 419 14.95 -32.53 34.15
C TRP A 419 14.26 -31.92 32.94
N ALA A 420 13.36 -30.94 33.15
CA ALA A 420 12.57 -30.32 32.09
C ALA A 420 13.43 -29.78 30.92
N ASP A 421 14.52 -29.09 31.23
CA ASP A 421 15.40 -28.54 30.20
C ASP A 421 16.02 -29.65 29.30
N LEU A 422 16.46 -30.77 29.88
CA LEU A 422 17.03 -31.86 29.13
C LEU A 422 15.98 -32.61 28.31
N GLU A 423 14.85 -32.95 28.90
CA GLU A 423 13.72 -33.61 28.20
C GLU A 423 13.24 -32.79 27.04
N TYR A 424 12.98 -31.52 27.27
CA TYR A 424 12.55 -30.60 26.22
C TYR A 424 13.56 -30.46 25.08
N LEU A 425 14.84 -30.30 25.39
CA LEU A 425 15.90 -30.20 24.38
C LEU A 425 16.04 -31.47 23.55
N ARG A 426 15.78 -32.66 24.14
CA ARG A 426 15.74 -33.93 23.41
C ARG A 426 14.56 -33.99 22.46
N ILE A 427 13.38 -33.53 22.89
CA ILE A 427 12.18 -33.42 22.06
C ILE A 427 12.43 -32.45 20.91
N LEU A 428 13.02 -31.29 21.20
CA LEU A 428 13.35 -30.29 20.20
C LEU A 428 14.41 -30.79 19.20
N TYR A 429 15.38 -31.60 19.68
CA TYR A 429 16.34 -32.26 18.81
C TYR A 429 15.69 -33.34 17.92
N LEU A 430 14.75 -34.09 18.45
CA LEU A 430 13.93 -35.03 17.66
C LEU A 430 13.18 -34.28 16.54
N ALA A 431 12.56 -33.15 16.85
CA ALA A 431 11.89 -32.31 15.86
C ALA A 431 12.87 -31.76 14.79
N ALA A 432 14.10 -31.45 15.17
CA ALA A 432 15.14 -30.98 14.24
C ALA A 432 15.68 -32.08 13.30
N THR A 433 15.63 -33.35 13.73
CA THR A 433 16.20 -34.50 12.99
C THR A 433 15.15 -35.34 12.27
N THR A 434 13.86 -35.14 12.57
CA THR A 434 12.71 -35.79 11.92
C THR A 434 11.81 -34.73 11.25
N LEU A 435 10.51 -34.85 11.42
CA LEU A 435 9.53 -33.84 10.97
C LEU A 435 8.94 -33.14 12.19
N GLU A 436 9.13 -31.80 12.26
CA GLU A 436 8.59 -30.97 13.33
C GLU A 436 7.10 -31.16 13.55
N SER A 437 6.30 -31.24 12.46
CA SER A 437 4.86 -31.46 12.51
C SER A 437 4.46 -32.79 13.14
N ARG A 438 5.28 -33.85 12.99
CA ARG A 438 5.00 -35.15 13.65
C ARG A 438 5.25 -35.06 15.16
N VAL A 439 6.31 -34.38 15.55
CA VAL A 439 6.61 -34.17 16.96
C VAL A 439 5.55 -33.27 17.60
N GLU A 440 5.11 -32.24 16.90
CA GLU A 440 4.04 -31.35 17.35
C GLU A 440 2.72 -32.11 17.56
N ALA A 441 2.32 -32.96 16.59
CA ALA A 441 1.12 -33.78 16.72
C ALA A 441 1.22 -34.79 17.89
N ALA A 442 2.40 -35.36 18.12
CA ALA A 442 2.64 -36.22 19.28
C ALA A 442 2.51 -35.47 20.60
N LEU A 443 3.03 -34.25 20.65
CA LEU A 443 2.89 -33.37 21.82
C LEU A 443 1.43 -33.00 22.07
N GLU A 444 0.68 -32.62 21.02
CA GLU A 444 -0.76 -32.31 21.11
C GLU A 444 -1.54 -33.48 21.66
N THR A 445 -1.27 -34.70 21.17
CA THR A 445 -1.93 -35.93 21.64
C THR A 445 -1.69 -36.17 23.13
N LEU A 446 -0.44 -36.08 23.59
CA LEU A 446 -0.11 -36.29 24.99
C LEU A 446 -0.69 -35.19 25.90
N LEU A 447 -0.66 -33.94 25.46
CA LEU A 447 -1.24 -32.82 26.22
C LEU A 447 -2.77 -32.91 26.30
N ALA A 448 -3.45 -33.36 25.23
CA ALA A 448 -4.90 -33.60 25.24
C ALA A 448 -5.31 -34.75 26.17
N GLU A 449 -4.43 -35.74 26.35
CA GLU A 449 -4.61 -36.87 27.31
C GLU A 449 -4.17 -36.50 28.74
N GLU A 450 -3.83 -35.24 29.01
CA GLU A 450 -3.27 -34.76 30.30
C GLU A 450 -2.00 -35.53 30.74
N LYS A 451 -1.28 -36.11 29.79
CA LYS A 451 -0.01 -36.81 30.03
C LYS A 451 1.17 -35.83 29.88
N VAL A 452 2.17 -36.00 30.77
CA VAL A 452 3.40 -35.26 30.66
C VAL A 452 4.19 -35.73 29.42
N PRO A 453 4.55 -34.84 28.49
CA PRO A 453 5.19 -35.20 27.23
C PRO A 453 6.70 -35.48 27.43
N GLU A 454 7.05 -36.61 28.05
CA GLU A 454 8.43 -37.06 28.18
C GLU A 454 9.01 -37.50 26.83
N TYR A 455 10.31 -37.37 26.66
CA TYR A 455 10.99 -37.65 25.38
C TYR A 455 10.66 -39.02 24.79
N ASP A 456 10.69 -40.08 25.61
CA ASP A 456 10.44 -41.46 25.13
C ASP A 456 8.99 -41.63 24.65
N ALA A 457 8.03 -41.03 25.34
CA ALA A 457 6.61 -41.06 24.93
C ALA A 457 6.41 -40.28 23.60
N VAL A 458 7.00 -39.12 23.48
CA VAL A 458 6.95 -38.30 22.25
C VAL A 458 7.62 -39.05 21.10
N ARG A 459 8.79 -39.66 21.33
CA ARG A 459 9.51 -40.42 20.31
C ARG A 459 8.71 -41.61 19.80
N CYS A 460 8.09 -42.37 20.67
CA CYS A 460 7.23 -43.53 20.28
C CYS A 460 6.08 -43.11 19.37
N LEU A 461 5.52 -41.93 19.57
CA LEU A 461 4.41 -41.41 18.74
C LEU A 461 4.90 -40.74 17.45
N ALA A 462 5.99 -39.98 17.51
CA ALA A 462 6.49 -39.18 16.38
C ALA A 462 7.31 -40.00 15.38
N ASP A 463 8.06 -41.01 15.86
CA ASP A 463 8.93 -41.87 15.07
C ASP A 463 8.79 -43.33 15.52
N PRO A 464 7.66 -43.96 15.22
CA PRO A 464 7.48 -45.36 15.55
C PRO A 464 8.53 -46.19 14.80
N ALA A 465 9.36 -46.89 15.57
CA ALA A 465 10.46 -47.72 15.06
C ALA A 465 10.04 -48.94 14.26
N GLU A 466 8.74 -49.21 14.13
CA GLU A 466 8.20 -50.25 13.27
C GLU A 466 7.79 -49.65 11.93
N VAL A 467 8.57 -49.94 10.93
CA VAL A 467 8.09 -49.94 9.55
C VAL A 467 6.86 -50.80 9.50
N ILE A 468 5.68 -50.19 9.39
CA ILE A 468 4.51 -50.93 8.93
C ILE A 468 4.92 -51.47 7.56
N ALA A 469 5.22 -52.77 7.49
CA ALA A 469 5.47 -53.43 6.21
C ALA A 469 4.24 -53.14 5.36
N TRP A 470 4.38 -52.35 4.34
CA TRP A 470 3.32 -52.15 3.38
C TRP A 470 2.94 -53.51 2.85
N PRO A 471 1.66 -53.92 2.89
CA PRO A 471 1.26 -55.16 2.28
C PRO A 471 1.78 -55.15 0.83
N GLU A 472 2.57 -56.19 0.50
CA GLU A 472 3.05 -56.39 -0.84
C GLU A 472 1.80 -56.55 -1.74
N VAL A 473 1.42 -55.50 -2.42
CA VAL A 473 0.33 -55.54 -3.39
C VAL A 473 0.86 -56.33 -4.56
N GLN A 474 0.59 -57.63 -4.62
CA GLN A 474 0.84 -58.41 -5.83
C GLN A 474 -0.12 -57.91 -6.92
N ILE A 475 0.36 -57.02 -7.70
CA ILE A 475 -0.33 -56.61 -8.94
C ILE A 475 -0.15 -57.79 -9.90
N GLN A 476 -1.20 -58.57 -10.12
CA GLN A 476 -1.23 -59.51 -11.24
C GLN A 476 -0.95 -58.70 -12.53
N GLN A 477 0.19 -59.03 -13.16
CA GLN A 477 0.47 -58.40 -14.45
C GLN A 477 -0.67 -58.77 -15.40
N PRO A 478 -1.29 -57.81 -16.06
CA PRO A 478 -2.30 -58.11 -17.06
C PRO A 478 -1.67 -58.98 -18.18
N ASP A 479 -2.39 -60.03 -18.59
CA ASP A 479 -1.97 -60.89 -19.69
C ASP A 479 -1.88 -60.05 -20.95
N LEU A 480 -0.65 -59.74 -21.38
CA LEU A 480 -0.35 -58.90 -22.54
C LEU A 480 -0.72 -59.62 -23.85
N THR A 481 -0.93 -60.93 -23.84
CA THR A 481 -1.35 -61.67 -25.05
C THR A 481 -2.75 -61.27 -25.51
N ALA A 482 -3.58 -60.73 -24.64
CA ALA A 482 -4.89 -60.18 -25.02
C ALA A 482 -4.79 -58.89 -25.83
N TYR A 483 -3.67 -58.16 -25.79
CA TYR A 483 -3.45 -56.97 -26.57
C TYR A 483 -2.86 -57.25 -27.97
N ASP A 484 -2.19 -58.39 -28.14
CA ASP A 484 -1.68 -58.82 -29.44
C ASP A 484 -2.82 -59.14 -30.44
N GLN A 485 -4.01 -59.46 -29.90
CA GLN A 485 -5.21 -59.72 -30.70
C GLN A 485 -5.87 -58.42 -31.27
N LEU A 486 -5.45 -57.24 -30.80
CA LEU A 486 -5.97 -55.95 -31.29
C LEU A 486 -5.12 -55.35 -32.40
N ILE A 487 -4.01 -56.01 -32.74
CA ILE A 487 -3.05 -55.55 -33.75
C ILE A 487 -3.07 -56.47 -35.01
N ALA A 488 -3.89 -57.51 -35.01
CA ALA A 488 -4.05 -58.42 -36.12
C ALA A 488 -5.22 -58.03 -37.03
#